data_0ce6cdaf17b2eb4ebc7b92d1f64d5e3d
#
_entry.id   0ce6cdaf17b2eb4ebc7b92d1f64d5e3d
#
_cell.length_a   1.000
_cell.length_b   1.000
_cell.length_c   1.000
_cell.angle_alpha   90.00
_cell.angle_beta   90.00
_cell.angle_gamma   90.00
#
_symmetry.space_group_name_H-M   'P 1'
#
loop_
_entity.id
_entity.type
_entity.pdbx_description
1 polymer ?
#
loop_
_entity_poly.entity_id
_entity_poly.type
_entity_poly.pdbx_seq_one_letter_code
_entity_poly.pdbx_strand_id
1 'polypeptide(L)'
;MSIYRIILSIGLFPALLWGQATINTPPTNPRSGLMPISPLRAHAVGGGVRIKDLGFIEGARANQLTGFGVVLGLNNTGDKDTVYSKQALANLLQQYGLTVPATSVSSKNAAAVMVTANLPAFAKSGSRIDVNVMSMGDSTSLTGGTLIQTPLVGADGRVYAVAQGPVNNNAFTLGTDNAAVTKNHPTAGSLIGGALVEKEVQATLVRDGQIKVILNAPDFTLAARMAEAIRSQSQRLGGTGWFAAAQDGNSVRIPVPDQFRAAPIDFIAQLQAITVVPDSKARVVMNERTGTIVATSRVKVLSCAIAHGNIYLAVNKSPEVAQPGPLAETGTTQVVPRDVANVTERGGGLNVFPELPTVQEVSQALNSLGATPRDMMTIFHMLKAAEALQAELIIK
;
A
#
# COMPACT_ATOMS: atom_id res chain seq x y z
N MET A 1 36.74 -68.43 -2.30
CA MET A 1 36.47 -69.75 -2.96
C MET A 1 35.07 -69.74 -3.46
N SER A 2 34.99 -69.78 -4.67
CA SER A 2 34.24 -70.54 -5.70
C SER A 2 32.91 -69.92 -6.05
N ILE A 3 32.73 -69.34 -7.16
CA ILE A 3 32.73 -69.69 -8.60
C ILE A 3 31.36 -70.14 -9.12
N TYR A 4 30.83 -69.36 -10.13
CA TYR A 4 30.06 -69.77 -11.34
C TYR A 4 28.55 -70.17 -11.12
N ARG A 5 27.61 -69.92 -12.02
CA ARG A 5 27.53 -69.65 -13.48
C ARG A 5 26.16 -69.12 -13.89
N ILE A 6 26.13 -68.22 -14.78
CA ILE A 6 25.30 -67.94 -15.95
C ILE A 6 24.45 -69.14 -16.44
N ILE A 7 23.14 -68.91 -16.75
CA ILE A 7 22.51 -69.38 -17.99
C ILE A 7 21.38 -68.43 -18.42
N LEU A 8 21.47 -68.01 -19.66
CA LEU A 8 20.55 -67.31 -20.52
C LEU A 8 19.47 -68.27 -21.03
N SER A 9 18.21 -67.92 -21.10
CA SER A 9 17.28 -68.47 -22.08
C SER A 9 16.19 -67.49 -22.49
N ILE A 10 16.12 -67.28 -23.77
CA ILE A 10 15.21 -66.57 -24.63
C ILE A 10 13.90 -67.38 -24.74
N GLY A 11 12.75 -66.70 -24.76
CA GLY A 11 11.56 -67.39 -25.24
C GLY A 11 10.22 -66.67 -25.08
N LEU A 12 9.77 -66.07 -26.14
CA LEU A 12 8.41 -65.86 -26.66
C LEU A 12 7.32 -65.17 -25.80
N PHE A 13 6.82 -64.07 -26.36
CA PHE A 13 5.50 -63.50 -26.25
C PHE A 13 4.37 -64.51 -26.57
N PRO A 14 3.18 -64.37 -25.95
CA PRO A 14 2.09 -63.78 -26.73
C PRO A 14 1.25 -62.76 -25.96
N ALA A 15 0.56 -61.95 -26.77
CA ALA A 15 -0.27 -60.82 -26.47
C ALA A 15 -1.64 -61.17 -25.84
N LEU A 16 -2.30 -60.09 -25.38
CA LEU A 16 -3.74 -59.93 -25.12
C LEU A 16 -4.30 -60.36 -23.75
N LEU A 17 -4.63 -59.34 -22.93
CA LEU A 17 -6.04 -59.07 -22.57
C LEU A 17 -6.08 -57.83 -21.66
N TRP A 18 -6.79 -56.83 -22.13
CA TRP A 18 -7.14 -55.62 -21.38
C TRP A 18 -8.08 -56.03 -20.19
N GLY A 19 -7.56 -56.01 -18.99
CA GLY A 19 -8.36 -56.06 -17.75
C GLY A 19 -8.54 -54.65 -17.24
N GLN A 20 -9.78 -54.15 -17.25
CA GLN A 20 -10.17 -52.90 -16.57
C GLN A 20 -9.88 -53.02 -15.08
N ALA A 21 -8.94 -52.21 -14.58
CA ALA A 21 -8.74 -52.07 -13.14
C ALA A 21 -9.89 -51.17 -12.60
N THR A 22 -10.82 -51.80 -11.90
CA THR A 22 -11.80 -51.15 -11.07
C THR A 22 -11.06 -50.45 -9.93
N ILE A 23 -11.03 -49.14 -9.97
CA ILE A 23 -10.56 -48.30 -8.86
C ILE A 23 -11.58 -48.42 -7.72
N ASN A 24 -11.19 -49.14 -6.70
CA ASN A 24 -11.92 -49.21 -5.44
C ASN A 24 -11.83 -47.85 -4.75
N THR A 25 -12.87 -47.04 -4.82
CA THR A 25 -13.03 -45.83 -4.00
C THR A 25 -13.28 -46.22 -2.55
N PRO A 26 -12.53 -45.70 -1.57
CA PRO A 26 -12.84 -45.97 -0.16
C PRO A 26 -14.17 -45.32 0.22
N PRO A 27 -14.90 -45.88 1.21
CA PRO A 27 -16.22 -45.39 1.59
C PRO A 27 -16.14 -43.96 2.13
N THR A 28 -16.96 -43.09 1.55
CA THR A 28 -17.15 -41.72 2.01
C THR A 28 -17.77 -41.69 3.38
N ASN A 29 -17.06 -41.12 4.34
CA ASN A 29 -17.52 -40.91 5.71
C ASN A 29 -18.55 -39.74 5.69
N PRO A 30 -19.81 -39.94 6.15
CA PRO A 30 -20.85 -38.92 6.08
C PRO A 30 -20.83 -37.92 7.26
N ARG A 31 -19.63 -37.51 7.74
CA ARG A 31 -19.50 -36.52 8.82
C ARG A 31 -18.40 -35.50 8.53
N SER A 32 -18.62 -34.67 7.53
CA SER A 32 -18.03 -33.33 7.48
C SER A 32 -18.79 -32.54 6.42
N GLY A 33 -19.79 -31.79 6.85
CA GLY A 33 -20.53 -30.83 6.03
C GLY A 33 -19.70 -29.58 5.72
N LEU A 34 -18.40 -29.75 5.50
CA LEU A 34 -17.56 -28.71 4.91
C LEU A 34 -17.62 -28.88 3.40
N MET A 35 -18.38 -28.02 2.75
CA MET A 35 -18.30 -27.90 1.29
C MET A 35 -16.84 -27.67 0.88
N PRO A 36 -16.34 -28.34 -0.17
CA PRO A 36 -15.01 -28.09 -0.66
C PRO A 36 -14.92 -26.62 -1.06
N ILE A 37 -13.96 -25.91 -0.45
CA ILE A 37 -13.63 -24.54 -0.80
C ILE A 37 -13.11 -24.60 -2.24
N SER A 38 -13.93 -24.22 -3.21
CA SER A 38 -13.48 -24.04 -4.58
C SER A 38 -12.32 -23.03 -4.57
N PRO A 39 -11.20 -23.34 -5.22
CA PRO A 39 -10.09 -22.39 -5.27
C PRO A 39 -10.63 -21.07 -5.83
N LEU A 40 -10.40 -19.99 -5.09
CA LEU A 40 -10.75 -18.61 -5.44
C LEU A 40 -10.13 -18.28 -6.81
N ARG A 41 -10.82 -18.64 -7.90
CA ARG A 41 -10.52 -18.08 -9.21
C ARG A 41 -10.98 -16.63 -9.18
N ALA A 42 -10.05 -15.74 -8.92
CA ALA A 42 -10.21 -14.32 -9.19
C ALA A 42 -10.46 -14.17 -10.70
N HIS A 43 -11.73 -14.08 -11.09
CA HIS A 43 -12.07 -13.61 -12.44
C HIS A 43 -11.80 -12.11 -12.45
N ALA A 44 -10.59 -11.76 -12.89
CA ALA A 44 -10.27 -10.39 -13.27
C ALA A 44 -11.08 -10.04 -14.53
N VAL A 45 -12.31 -9.63 -14.34
CA VAL A 45 -13.06 -8.92 -15.37
C VAL A 45 -12.69 -7.45 -15.24
N GLY A 46 -11.83 -7.00 -16.14
CA GLY A 46 -11.57 -5.61 -16.47
C GLY A 46 -11.37 -4.64 -15.29
N GLY A 47 -10.11 -4.38 -14.89
CA GLY A 47 -9.75 -3.12 -14.20
C GLY A 47 -10.19 -2.95 -12.74
N GLY A 48 -10.74 -3.97 -12.07
CA GLY A 48 -11.15 -3.87 -10.66
C GLY A 48 -10.00 -4.07 -9.66
N VAL A 49 -10.06 -3.36 -8.54
CA VAL A 49 -9.14 -3.48 -7.40
C VAL A 49 -9.82 -4.29 -6.29
N ARG A 50 -9.08 -5.15 -5.60
CA ARG A 50 -9.65 -5.99 -4.55
C ARG A 50 -9.98 -5.16 -3.30
N ILE A 51 -11.01 -5.56 -2.55
CA ILE A 51 -11.41 -4.88 -1.31
C ILE A 51 -10.22 -4.75 -0.35
N LYS A 52 -9.36 -5.76 -0.23
CA LYS A 52 -8.18 -5.72 0.64
C LYS A 52 -7.17 -4.64 0.30
N ASP A 53 -7.14 -4.17 -0.96
CA ASP A 53 -6.23 -3.14 -1.44
C ASP A 53 -6.87 -1.72 -1.30
N LEU A 54 -8.20 -1.67 -1.13
CA LEU A 54 -8.99 -0.43 -0.97
C LEU A 54 -9.28 -0.07 0.48
N GLY A 55 -9.20 -1.04 1.40
CA GLY A 55 -9.51 -0.83 2.80
C GLY A 55 -9.04 -1.96 3.70
N PHE A 56 -9.33 -1.84 4.98
CA PHE A 56 -8.99 -2.84 6.00
C PHE A 56 -10.21 -3.15 6.87
N ILE A 57 -10.16 -4.29 7.56
CA ILE A 57 -11.21 -4.69 8.49
C ILE A 57 -11.02 -3.94 9.81
N GLU A 58 -12.10 -3.39 10.37
CA GLU A 58 -12.08 -2.76 11.70
C GLU A 58 -11.52 -3.74 12.74
N GLY A 59 -10.62 -3.25 13.60
CA GLY A 59 -9.90 -4.08 14.58
C GLY A 59 -8.57 -4.64 14.07
N ALA A 60 -8.36 -4.76 12.76
CA ALA A 60 -7.09 -5.21 12.16
C ALA A 60 -6.15 -4.03 11.91
N ARG A 61 -5.69 -3.36 12.96
CA ARG A 61 -4.75 -2.22 12.85
C ARG A 61 -3.42 -2.53 13.50
N ALA A 62 -2.35 -1.95 12.98
CA ALA A 62 -1.08 -1.91 13.68
C ALA A 62 -1.14 -0.94 14.88
N ASN A 63 -0.47 -1.28 15.97
CA ASN A 63 -0.35 -0.44 17.15
C ASN A 63 1.08 0.09 17.26
N GLN A 64 1.21 1.36 17.58
CA GLN A 64 2.51 1.98 17.77
C GLN A 64 2.99 1.70 19.20
N LEU A 65 4.25 1.27 19.31
CA LEU A 65 4.92 1.05 20.56
C LEU A 65 6.09 2.02 20.71
N THR A 66 6.31 2.48 21.92
CA THR A 66 7.45 3.34 22.28
C THR A 66 8.13 2.83 23.53
N GLY A 67 9.41 3.07 23.65
CA GLY A 67 10.19 2.72 24.82
C GLY A 67 11.37 3.65 25.03
N PHE A 68 11.80 3.76 26.26
CA PHE A 68 13.04 4.46 26.61
C PHE A 68 14.09 3.40 26.95
N GLY A 69 15.25 3.46 26.27
CA GLY A 69 16.32 2.49 26.43
C GLY A 69 17.70 3.12 26.48
N VAL A 70 18.69 2.25 26.65
CA VAL A 70 20.10 2.64 26.65
C VAL A 70 20.83 1.76 25.62
N VAL A 71 21.63 2.40 24.78
CA VAL A 71 22.58 1.73 23.88
C VAL A 71 23.96 1.77 24.54
N LEU A 72 24.61 0.61 24.65
CA LEU A 72 25.95 0.45 25.20
C LEU A 72 26.96 0.03 24.12
N GLY A 73 28.25 0.16 24.43
CA GLY A 73 29.34 -0.25 23.55
C GLY A 73 29.74 0.81 22.51
N LEU A 74 29.39 2.06 22.76
CA LEU A 74 29.78 3.20 21.92
C LEU A 74 31.22 3.63 22.20
N ASN A 75 32.06 3.73 21.17
CA ASN A 75 33.46 4.09 21.32
C ASN A 75 33.62 5.62 21.45
N ASN A 76 33.39 6.15 22.64
CA ASN A 76 33.40 7.59 22.96
C ASN A 76 32.42 8.45 22.15
N THR A 77 31.47 7.83 21.45
CA THR A 77 30.45 8.53 20.65
C THR A 77 29.09 8.65 21.37
N GLY A 78 29.02 8.13 22.60
CA GLY A 78 27.85 8.22 23.46
C GLY A 78 27.58 9.61 24.01
N ASP A 79 26.65 9.70 24.95
CA ASP A 79 26.26 10.96 25.58
C ASP A 79 27.39 11.48 26.48
N LYS A 80 27.67 12.77 26.35
CA LYS A 80 28.81 13.38 27.10
C LYS A 80 28.40 13.78 28.52
N ASP A 81 27.31 14.53 28.64
CA ASP A 81 26.97 15.20 29.89
C ASP A 81 25.49 15.32 30.22
N THR A 82 24.65 14.52 29.58
CA THR A 82 23.20 14.54 29.82
C THR A 82 22.83 13.88 31.14
N VAL A 83 22.10 14.61 31.98
CA VAL A 83 21.70 14.15 33.32
C VAL A 83 20.85 12.87 33.26
N TYR A 84 19.93 12.82 32.33
CA TYR A 84 19.03 11.67 32.18
C TYR A 84 19.73 10.40 31.67
N SER A 85 20.80 10.53 30.87
CA SER A 85 21.61 9.37 30.43
C SER A 85 22.41 8.77 31.59
N LYS A 86 23.02 9.62 32.43
CA LYS A 86 23.70 9.19 33.64
C LYS A 86 22.70 8.54 34.61
N GLN A 87 21.51 9.12 34.77
CA GLN A 87 20.49 8.55 35.64
C GLN A 87 19.96 7.20 35.08
N ALA A 88 19.73 7.10 33.76
CA ALA A 88 19.30 5.86 33.14
C ALA A 88 20.32 4.74 33.34
N LEU A 89 21.61 5.07 33.20
CA LEU A 89 22.70 4.10 33.41
C LEU A 89 22.81 3.71 34.88
N ALA A 90 22.66 4.65 35.81
CA ALA A 90 22.64 4.36 37.25
C ALA A 90 21.45 3.44 37.62
N ASN A 91 20.29 3.70 37.10
CA ASN A 91 19.09 2.86 37.28
C ASN A 91 19.31 1.44 36.70
N LEU A 92 19.95 1.35 35.53
CA LEU A 92 20.31 0.06 34.92
C LEU A 92 21.25 -0.73 35.80
N LEU A 93 22.34 -0.08 36.35
CA LEU A 93 23.26 -0.72 37.24
C LEU A 93 22.58 -1.18 38.55
N GLN A 94 21.63 -0.40 39.04
CA GLN A 94 20.82 -0.77 40.21
C GLN A 94 20.02 -2.03 40.01
N GLN A 95 19.47 -2.25 38.80
CA GLN A 95 18.74 -3.50 38.44
C GLN A 95 19.66 -4.73 38.52
N TYR A 96 20.97 -4.56 38.30
CA TYR A 96 21.99 -5.61 38.45
C TYR A 96 22.63 -5.65 39.85
N GLY A 97 22.04 -4.94 40.82
CA GLY A 97 22.51 -4.95 42.22
C GLY A 97 23.69 -4.00 42.52
N LEU A 98 24.04 -3.13 41.58
CA LEU A 98 25.13 -2.14 41.75
C LEU A 98 24.54 -0.76 42.02
N THR A 99 24.65 -0.25 43.23
CA THR A 99 24.17 1.10 43.59
C THR A 99 25.32 2.10 43.40
N VAL A 100 25.21 2.91 42.31
CA VAL A 100 26.21 3.93 41.96
C VAL A 100 25.50 5.28 41.84
N PRO A 101 25.99 6.36 42.45
CA PRO A 101 25.43 7.69 42.24
C PRO A 101 25.55 8.12 40.79
N ALA A 102 24.48 8.69 40.21
CA ALA A 102 24.46 9.12 38.81
C ALA A 102 25.59 10.12 38.45
N THR A 103 26.06 10.90 39.44
CA THR A 103 27.17 11.86 39.28
C THR A 103 28.52 11.17 39.05
N SER A 104 28.68 9.92 39.48
CA SER A 104 29.91 9.15 39.33
C SER A 104 29.94 8.29 38.06
N VAL A 105 28.85 8.25 37.30
CA VAL A 105 28.74 7.43 36.10
C VAL A 105 29.19 8.23 34.88
N SER A 106 30.07 7.63 34.06
CA SER A 106 30.47 8.17 32.78
C SER A 106 29.59 7.57 31.67
N SER A 107 28.98 8.42 30.85
CA SER A 107 28.06 8.02 29.74
C SER A 107 28.73 8.02 28.36
N LYS A 108 30.05 8.24 28.25
CA LYS A 108 30.75 8.35 26.96
C LYS A 108 30.60 7.13 26.03
N ASN A 109 30.43 5.94 26.61
CA ASN A 109 30.22 4.69 25.88
C ASN A 109 28.74 4.22 25.90
N ALA A 110 27.85 5.09 26.37
CA ALA A 110 26.43 4.83 26.47
C ALA A 110 25.61 6.00 25.91
N ALA A 111 24.45 5.73 25.35
CA ALA A 111 23.52 6.78 24.90
C ALA A 111 22.11 6.42 25.34
N ALA A 112 21.37 7.42 25.83
CA ALA A 112 19.95 7.31 26.06
C ALA A 112 19.22 7.41 24.72
N VAL A 113 18.31 6.49 24.47
CA VAL A 113 17.62 6.38 23.19
C VAL A 113 16.12 6.24 23.35
N MET A 114 15.40 6.83 22.41
CA MET A 114 14.00 6.53 22.16
C MET A 114 13.90 5.36 21.18
N VAL A 115 13.08 4.40 21.54
CA VAL A 115 12.85 3.18 20.76
C VAL A 115 11.42 3.16 20.29
N THR A 116 11.20 2.94 19.00
CA THR A 116 9.85 2.88 18.42
C THR A 116 9.68 1.60 17.61
N ALA A 117 8.49 1.01 17.66
CA ALA A 117 8.15 -0.15 16.85
C ALA A 117 6.68 -0.11 16.45
N ASN A 118 6.37 -0.77 15.34
CA ASN A 118 4.98 -1.00 14.92
C ASN A 118 4.64 -2.47 15.22
N LEU A 119 3.69 -2.68 16.12
CA LEU A 119 3.14 -3.99 16.40
C LEU A 119 2.07 -4.32 15.36
N PRO A 120 2.30 -5.26 14.43
CA PRO A 120 1.29 -5.62 13.43
C PRO A 120 0.02 -6.16 14.09
N ALA A 121 -1.10 -6.02 13.40
CA ALA A 121 -2.33 -6.71 13.79
C ALA A 121 -2.07 -8.23 13.87
N PHE A 122 -2.65 -8.89 14.88
CA PHE A 122 -2.55 -10.34 15.09
C PHE A 122 -1.14 -10.88 15.38
N ALA A 123 -0.17 -10.00 15.70
CA ALA A 123 1.14 -10.47 16.14
C ALA A 123 1.00 -11.35 17.37
N LYS A 124 1.57 -12.55 17.31
CA LYS A 124 1.53 -13.53 18.39
C LYS A 124 2.71 -13.35 19.35
N SER A 125 2.51 -13.72 20.63
CA SER A 125 3.62 -13.82 21.57
C SER A 125 4.71 -14.71 20.98
N GLY A 126 5.97 -14.27 21.11
CA GLY A 126 7.13 -14.90 20.48
C GLY A 126 7.44 -14.46 19.06
N SER A 127 6.58 -13.68 18.38
CA SER A 127 6.94 -13.12 17.09
C SER A 127 7.93 -11.97 17.23
N ARG A 128 8.76 -11.77 16.20
CA ARG A 128 9.77 -10.68 16.15
C ARG A 128 9.27 -9.55 15.27
N ILE A 129 9.54 -8.32 15.72
CA ILE A 129 9.22 -7.09 15.00
C ILE A 129 10.44 -6.18 14.90
N ASP A 130 10.46 -5.37 13.87
CA ASP A 130 11.53 -4.39 13.64
C ASP A 130 11.38 -3.19 14.56
N VAL A 131 12.51 -2.62 14.92
CA VAL A 131 12.60 -1.52 15.87
C VAL A 131 13.46 -0.41 15.30
N ASN A 132 13.03 0.83 15.49
CA ASN A 132 13.83 2.00 15.22
C ASN A 132 14.33 2.60 16.54
N VAL A 133 15.60 2.98 16.54
CA VAL A 133 16.28 3.56 17.70
C VAL A 133 16.83 4.92 17.32
N MET A 134 16.57 5.92 18.14
CA MET A 134 17.01 7.30 17.94
C MET A 134 17.60 7.84 19.21
N SER A 135 18.78 8.46 19.12
CA SER A 135 19.39 9.14 20.26
C SER A 135 18.52 10.28 20.76
N MET A 136 18.40 10.40 22.07
CA MET A 136 17.74 11.51 22.74
C MET A 136 18.75 12.53 23.28
N GLY A 137 19.99 12.11 23.44
CA GLY A 137 21.05 12.89 24.05
C GLY A 137 21.94 13.62 23.04
N ASP A 138 23.13 13.91 23.50
CA ASP A 138 24.19 14.56 22.74
C ASP A 138 25.19 13.57 22.14
N SER A 139 24.81 12.30 22.03
CA SER A 139 25.59 11.28 21.34
C SER A 139 25.85 11.63 19.88
N THR A 140 27.09 11.44 19.45
CA THR A 140 27.48 11.76 18.07
C THR A 140 27.25 10.60 17.11
N SER A 141 27.21 9.36 17.60
CA SER A 141 26.93 8.17 16.80
C SER A 141 26.48 7.00 17.67
N LEU A 142 25.55 6.19 17.14
CA LEU A 142 25.12 4.90 17.71
C LEU A 142 25.79 3.70 17.02
N THR A 143 26.74 3.94 16.10
CA THR A 143 27.41 2.90 15.33
C THR A 143 28.15 1.92 16.23
N GLY A 144 27.93 0.62 16.00
CA GLY A 144 28.56 -0.46 16.78
C GLY A 144 27.96 -0.69 18.18
N GLY A 145 27.01 0.14 18.60
CA GLY A 145 26.33 0.00 19.88
C GLY A 145 25.29 -1.13 19.88
N THR A 146 24.98 -1.60 21.09
CA THR A 146 23.95 -2.61 21.34
C THR A 146 22.88 -2.03 22.26
N LEU A 147 21.63 -2.11 21.84
CA LEU A 147 20.47 -1.77 22.66
C LEU A 147 20.30 -2.83 23.75
N ILE A 148 20.25 -2.39 24.98
CA ILE A 148 19.96 -3.26 26.13
C ILE A 148 18.46 -3.47 26.22
N GLN A 149 18.05 -4.54 26.88
CA GLN A 149 16.67 -4.94 27.08
C GLN A 149 15.78 -3.74 27.46
N THR A 150 14.90 -3.38 26.53
CA THR A 150 14.07 -2.19 26.62
C THR A 150 12.60 -2.58 26.45
N PRO A 151 11.73 -2.33 27.44
CA PRO A 151 10.32 -2.57 27.32
C PRO A 151 9.70 -1.55 26.35
N LEU A 152 8.84 -2.04 25.45
CA LEU A 152 8.07 -1.23 24.51
C LEU A 152 6.60 -1.19 24.98
N VAL A 153 6.13 0.01 25.25
CA VAL A 153 4.78 0.27 25.78
C VAL A 153 3.85 0.79 24.70
N GLY A 154 2.59 0.38 24.77
CA GLY A 154 1.51 0.94 23.96
C GLY A 154 0.96 2.25 24.56
N ALA A 155 0.00 2.85 23.87
CA ALA A 155 -0.67 4.07 24.32
C ALA A 155 -1.44 3.92 25.66
N ASP A 156 -1.72 2.67 26.04
CA ASP A 156 -2.37 2.33 27.32
C ASP A 156 -1.35 2.15 28.49
N GLY A 157 -0.06 2.39 28.25
CA GLY A 157 1.02 2.25 29.23
C GLY A 157 1.40 0.81 29.54
N ARG A 158 0.89 -0.19 28.81
CA ARG A 158 1.24 -1.60 29.02
C ARG A 158 2.39 -2.03 28.12
N VAL A 159 3.24 -2.92 28.61
CA VAL A 159 4.31 -3.52 27.83
C VAL A 159 3.75 -4.60 26.92
N TYR A 160 4.05 -4.49 25.61
CA TYR A 160 3.66 -5.44 24.59
C TYR A 160 4.82 -6.17 23.94
N ALA A 161 5.98 -5.55 23.89
CA ALA A 161 7.18 -6.16 23.35
C ALA A 161 8.41 -5.73 24.13
N VAL A 162 9.51 -6.46 23.97
CA VAL A 162 10.80 -6.16 24.57
C VAL A 162 11.85 -6.14 23.47
N ALA A 163 12.58 -5.03 23.36
CA ALA A 163 13.60 -4.82 22.35
C ALA A 163 15.01 -5.03 22.91
N GLN A 164 15.87 -5.71 22.14
CA GLN A 164 17.29 -5.89 22.45
C GLN A 164 18.05 -6.27 21.18
N GLY A 165 19.28 -5.81 21.05
CA GLY A 165 20.18 -6.25 19.99
C GLY A 165 21.11 -5.17 19.43
N PRO A 166 21.95 -5.52 18.45
CA PRO A 166 22.89 -4.59 17.83
C PRO A 166 22.15 -3.55 16.99
N VAL A 167 22.59 -2.30 17.08
CA VAL A 167 22.04 -1.17 16.32
C VAL A 167 22.70 -1.11 14.95
N ASN A 168 21.90 -1.26 13.88
CA ASN A 168 22.34 -1.11 12.49
C ASN A 168 21.95 0.27 11.99
N ASN A 169 22.89 1.12 11.64
CA ASN A 169 22.60 2.46 11.12
C ASN A 169 23.18 2.72 9.74
N ASN A 170 23.99 1.83 9.15
CA ASN A 170 24.65 2.00 7.86
C ASN A 170 25.31 3.39 7.67
N ALA A 171 25.59 4.07 8.77
CA ALA A 171 26.21 5.38 8.76
C ALA A 171 27.72 5.23 8.97
N PHE A 172 28.48 6.04 8.26
CA PHE A 172 29.91 6.18 8.51
C PHE A 172 30.30 7.66 8.40
N THR A 173 31.23 8.03 9.24
CA THR A 173 31.88 9.35 9.18
C THR A 173 33.35 9.10 8.87
N LEU A 174 33.82 9.63 7.75
CA LEU A 174 35.20 9.57 7.32
C LEU A 174 35.77 11.00 7.35
N GLY A 175 36.89 11.17 8.05
CA GLY A 175 37.58 12.46 8.10
C GLY A 175 37.91 12.88 9.53
N THR A 176 38.67 13.99 9.64
CA THR A 176 39.00 14.66 10.88
C THR A 176 38.07 15.85 11.14
N ASP A 177 38.08 16.44 12.32
CA ASP A 177 37.17 17.52 12.77
C ASP A 177 37.03 18.69 11.79
N ASN A 178 37.99 18.90 10.87
CA ASN A 178 37.98 19.97 9.89
C ASN A 178 37.51 19.55 8.47
N ALA A 179 37.33 18.24 8.18
CA ALA A 179 36.90 17.73 6.89
C ALA A 179 36.26 16.34 7.02
N ALA A 180 35.13 16.27 7.69
CA ALA A 180 34.38 15.03 7.84
C ALA A 180 33.28 14.90 6.78
N VAL A 181 33.25 13.76 6.08
CA VAL A 181 32.15 13.36 5.23
C VAL A 181 31.28 12.35 5.98
N THR A 182 30.09 12.79 6.37
CA THR A 182 29.09 11.93 7.03
C THR A 182 28.07 11.45 6.01
N LYS A 183 27.89 10.14 5.91
CA LYS A 183 26.82 9.52 5.11
C LYS A 183 25.79 8.93 6.06
N ASN A 184 24.52 9.26 5.83
CA ASN A 184 23.35 8.91 6.66
C ASN A 184 23.39 9.56 8.06
N HIS A 185 22.35 9.32 8.86
CA HIS A 185 22.24 9.85 10.22
C HIS A 185 22.88 8.88 11.24
N PRO A 186 24.04 9.20 11.81
CA PRO A 186 24.73 8.30 12.72
C PRO A 186 24.02 8.15 14.08
N THR A 187 23.11 9.07 14.43
CA THR A 187 22.35 9.10 15.69
C THR A 187 21.03 8.34 15.63
N ALA A 188 20.70 7.73 14.48
CA ALA A 188 19.53 6.87 14.32
C ALA A 188 19.95 5.53 13.74
N GLY A 189 19.20 4.49 14.05
CA GLY A 189 19.45 3.15 13.55
C GLY A 189 18.22 2.26 13.65
N SER A 190 18.32 1.05 13.10
CA SER A 190 17.26 0.05 13.15
C SER A 190 17.79 -1.28 13.65
N LEU A 191 16.93 -2.05 14.30
CA LEU A 191 17.17 -3.44 14.67
C LEU A 191 16.13 -4.30 13.95
N ILE A 192 16.57 -5.07 12.97
CA ILE A 192 15.70 -5.99 12.21
C ILE A 192 15.36 -7.17 13.12
N GLY A 193 14.07 -7.40 13.36
CA GLY A 193 13.60 -8.41 14.31
C GLY A 193 14.11 -8.20 15.75
N GLY A 194 14.44 -6.97 16.10
CA GLY A 194 15.09 -6.63 17.38
C GLY A 194 14.16 -6.62 18.59
N ALA A 195 12.84 -6.67 18.41
CA ALA A 195 11.92 -6.80 19.53
C ALA A 195 11.13 -8.11 19.45
N LEU A 196 10.97 -8.73 20.62
CA LEU A 196 10.13 -9.90 20.83
C LEU A 196 8.77 -9.46 21.39
N VAL A 197 7.70 -9.90 20.77
CA VAL A 197 6.34 -9.65 21.26
C VAL A 197 6.06 -10.53 22.47
N GLU A 198 5.74 -9.91 23.59
CA GLU A 198 5.41 -10.61 24.85
C GLU A 198 3.91 -10.77 25.05
N LYS A 199 3.13 -9.79 24.63
CA LYS A 199 1.66 -9.80 24.74
C LYS A 199 0.99 -9.52 23.42
N GLU A 200 -0.07 -10.28 23.16
CA GLU A 200 -0.92 -10.09 22.00
C GLU A 200 -1.92 -8.95 22.26
N VAL A 201 -2.21 -8.19 21.20
CA VAL A 201 -3.36 -7.30 21.20
C VAL A 201 -4.55 -8.05 20.63
N GLN A 202 -5.58 -8.25 21.45
CA GLN A 202 -6.82 -8.88 20.99
C GLN A 202 -7.52 -7.96 19.99
N ALA A 203 -7.68 -8.43 18.76
CA ALA A 203 -8.43 -7.74 17.72
C ALA A 203 -9.83 -8.37 17.61
N THR A 204 -10.87 -7.58 17.85
CA THR A 204 -12.25 -8.00 17.65
C THR A 204 -12.66 -7.68 16.22
N LEU A 205 -12.68 -8.68 15.34
CA LEU A 205 -13.03 -8.50 13.92
C LEU A 205 -14.55 -8.53 13.69
N VAL A 206 -15.26 -9.24 14.52
CA VAL A 206 -16.73 -9.35 14.48
C VAL A 206 -17.30 -8.68 15.73
N ARG A 207 -18.08 -7.65 15.54
CA ARG A 207 -18.81 -6.97 16.62
C ARG A 207 -20.30 -7.02 16.32
N ASP A 208 -21.11 -7.48 17.27
CA ASP A 208 -22.57 -7.63 17.12
C ASP A 208 -22.98 -8.44 15.86
N GLY A 209 -22.23 -9.50 15.57
CA GLY A 209 -22.47 -10.34 14.39
C GLY A 209 -22.16 -9.66 13.04
N GLN A 210 -21.40 -8.58 13.04
CA GLN A 210 -21.09 -7.78 11.85
C GLN A 210 -19.59 -7.56 11.70
N ILE A 211 -19.16 -7.43 10.46
CA ILE A 211 -17.81 -7.00 10.09
C ILE A 211 -17.93 -5.60 9.46
N LYS A 212 -17.00 -4.74 9.79
CA LYS A 212 -16.91 -3.40 9.22
C LYS A 212 -15.61 -3.28 8.41
N VAL A 213 -15.75 -2.91 7.14
CA VAL A 213 -14.63 -2.56 6.26
C VAL A 213 -14.46 -1.06 6.29
N ILE A 214 -13.26 -0.61 6.59
CA ILE A 214 -12.89 0.81 6.60
C ILE A 214 -12.06 1.09 5.34
N LEU A 215 -12.44 2.12 4.58
CA LEU A 215 -11.72 2.54 3.37
C LEU A 215 -10.43 3.26 3.72
N ASN A 216 -9.38 3.07 2.92
CA ASN A 216 -8.11 3.79 3.08
C ASN A 216 -8.27 5.30 2.82
N ALA A 217 -9.20 5.69 1.95
CA ALA A 217 -9.57 7.08 1.68
C ALA A 217 -11.09 7.21 1.65
N PRO A 218 -11.68 8.19 2.37
CA PRO A 218 -13.11 8.40 2.40
C PRO A 218 -13.67 8.76 1.01
N ASP A 219 -14.66 7.99 0.54
CA ASP A 219 -15.35 8.22 -0.74
C ASP A 219 -16.73 7.54 -0.72
N PHE A 220 -17.78 8.35 -0.81
CA PHE A 220 -19.16 7.86 -0.78
C PHE A 220 -19.49 6.94 -1.98
N THR A 221 -18.97 7.27 -3.17
CA THR A 221 -19.20 6.50 -4.39
C THR A 221 -18.52 5.13 -4.28
N LEU A 222 -17.27 5.11 -3.79
CA LEU A 222 -16.53 3.86 -3.59
C LEU A 222 -17.19 2.99 -2.51
N ALA A 223 -17.66 3.58 -1.40
CA ALA A 223 -18.36 2.85 -0.34
C ALA A 223 -19.66 2.22 -0.87
N ALA A 224 -20.44 2.96 -1.68
CA ALA A 224 -21.67 2.45 -2.29
C ALA A 224 -21.38 1.32 -3.30
N ARG A 225 -20.37 1.49 -4.17
CA ARG A 225 -19.94 0.46 -5.14
C ARG A 225 -19.42 -0.79 -4.45
N MET A 226 -18.68 -0.63 -3.34
CA MET A 226 -18.20 -1.75 -2.54
C MET A 226 -19.37 -2.54 -1.95
N ALA A 227 -20.34 -1.86 -1.35
CA ALA A 227 -21.53 -2.50 -0.81
C ALA A 227 -22.32 -3.25 -1.89
N GLU A 228 -22.44 -2.68 -3.10
CA GLU A 228 -23.10 -3.32 -4.24
C GLU A 228 -22.33 -4.55 -4.75
N ALA A 229 -21.00 -4.46 -4.86
CA ALA A 229 -20.16 -5.57 -5.28
C ALA A 229 -20.26 -6.76 -4.30
N ILE A 230 -20.32 -6.48 -3.00
CA ILE A 230 -20.50 -7.50 -1.97
C ILE A 230 -21.87 -8.15 -2.09
N ARG A 231 -22.94 -7.38 -2.29
CA ARG A 231 -24.31 -7.91 -2.48
C ARG A 231 -24.41 -8.77 -3.74
N SER A 232 -23.86 -8.31 -4.85
CA SER A 232 -23.89 -9.05 -6.11
C SER A 232 -23.09 -10.34 -6.05
N GLN A 233 -21.99 -10.38 -5.32
CA GLN A 233 -21.23 -11.61 -5.09
C GLN A 233 -22.01 -12.62 -4.23
N SER A 234 -22.71 -12.16 -3.19
CA SER A 234 -23.60 -13.00 -2.40
C SER A 234 -24.67 -13.70 -3.25
N GLN A 235 -25.30 -12.96 -4.17
CA GLN A 235 -26.29 -13.53 -5.10
C GLN A 235 -25.70 -14.61 -6.01
N ARG A 236 -24.48 -14.40 -6.53
CA ARG A 236 -23.78 -15.38 -7.37
C ARG A 236 -23.45 -16.68 -6.64
N LEU A 237 -23.21 -16.62 -5.33
CA LEU A 237 -22.93 -17.78 -4.49
C LEU A 237 -24.21 -18.47 -3.99
N GLY A 238 -25.40 -18.08 -4.47
CA GLY A 238 -26.68 -18.66 -4.08
C GLY A 238 -27.12 -18.33 -2.66
N GLY A 239 -26.45 -17.38 -2.01
CA GLY A 239 -26.74 -16.94 -0.67
C GLY A 239 -27.79 -15.84 -0.62
N THR A 240 -28.85 -16.04 0.18
CA THR A 240 -29.75 -14.96 0.55
C THR A 240 -29.08 -14.13 1.64
N GLY A 241 -28.44 -12.98 1.29
CA GLY A 241 -28.33 -11.94 2.26
C GLY A 241 -26.98 -11.56 2.84
N TRP A 242 -25.94 -11.37 2.05
CA TRP A 242 -24.87 -10.52 2.51
C TRP A 242 -25.34 -9.06 2.36
N PHE A 243 -26.10 -8.59 3.36
CA PHE A 243 -26.65 -7.24 3.35
C PHE A 243 -25.58 -6.21 3.68
N ALA A 244 -24.62 -6.04 2.76
CA ALA A 244 -23.65 -4.98 2.88
C ALA A 244 -24.32 -3.63 2.71
N ALA A 245 -24.04 -2.69 3.61
CA ALA A 245 -24.53 -1.33 3.56
C ALA A 245 -23.39 -0.36 3.83
N ALA A 246 -23.22 0.65 2.96
CA ALA A 246 -22.38 1.79 3.28
C ALA A 246 -23.01 2.56 4.46
N GLN A 247 -22.27 2.70 5.54
CA GLN A 247 -22.71 3.43 6.72
C GLN A 247 -22.40 4.92 6.59
N ASP A 248 -21.25 5.20 6.02
CA ASP A 248 -20.73 6.52 5.73
C ASP A 248 -19.76 6.46 4.54
N GLY A 249 -19.12 7.56 4.17
CA GLY A 249 -18.14 7.61 3.08
C GLY A 249 -16.84 6.87 3.36
N ASN A 250 -16.63 6.36 4.57
CA ASN A 250 -15.39 5.67 4.96
C ASN A 250 -15.61 4.22 5.37
N SER A 251 -16.85 3.80 5.61
CA SER A 251 -17.12 2.49 6.17
C SER A 251 -18.30 1.76 5.54
N VAL A 252 -18.10 0.45 5.34
CA VAL A 252 -19.12 -0.48 4.86
C VAL A 252 -19.34 -1.56 5.93
N ARG A 253 -20.59 -1.72 6.36
CA ARG A 253 -21.02 -2.70 7.34
C ARG A 253 -21.59 -3.93 6.64
N ILE A 254 -21.19 -5.12 7.11
CA ILE A 254 -21.52 -6.40 6.50
C ILE A 254 -21.90 -7.36 7.61
N PRO A 255 -23.16 -7.77 7.72
CA PRO A 255 -23.57 -8.84 8.64
C PRO A 255 -22.88 -10.14 8.27
N VAL A 256 -22.39 -10.89 9.26
CA VAL A 256 -21.81 -12.22 9.06
C VAL A 256 -22.94 -13.23 8.87
N PRO A 257 -23.03 -13.92 7.72
CA PRO A 257 -24.03 -14.95 7.51
C PRO A 257 -23.90 -16.09 8.53
N ASP A 258 -25.00 -16.73 8.89
CA ASP A 258 -25.03 -17.77 9.92
C ASP A 258 -24.06 -18.93 9.64
N GLN A 259 -23.89 -19.28 8.38
CA GLN A 259 -22.96 -20.32 7.93
C GLN A 259 -21.48 -20.01 8.23
N PHE A 260 -21.12 -18.74 8.39
CA PHE A 260 -19.74 -18.29 8.66
C PHE A 260 -19.53 -17.85 10.11
N ARG A 261 -20.54 -17.95 10.98
CA ARG A 261 -20.39 -17.58 12.41
C ARG A 261 -19.32 -18.38 13.12
N ALA A 262 -19.16 -19.65 12.75
CA ALA A 262 -18.13 -20.53 13.32
C ALA A 262 -16.73 -20.27 12.74
N ALA A 263 -16.63 -19.72 11.51
CA ALA A 263 -15.38 -19.47 10.80
C ALA A 263 -15.40 -18.09 10.13
N PRO A 264 -15.39 -16.98 10.88
CA PRO A 264 -15.49 -15.64 10.34
C PRO A 264 -14.28 -15.25 9.49
N ILE A 265 -13.13 -15.88 9.68
CA ILE A 265 -11.91 -15.63 8.90
C ILE A 265 -12.10 -16.04 7.44
N ASP A 266 -12.79 -17.17 7.18
CA ASP A 266 -13.07 -17.62 5.81
C ASP A 266 -13.99 -16.64 5.09
N PHE A 267 -14.96 -16.07 5.81
CA PHE A 267 -15.81 -15.03 5.28
C PHE A 267 -15.02 -13.75 4.94
N ILE A 268 -14.14 -13.32 5.84
CA ILE A 268 -13.27 -12.15 5.61
C ILE A 268 -12.38 -12.38 4.37
N ALA A 269 -11.81 -13.58 4.22
CA ALA A 269 -10.97 -13.91 3.07
C ALA A 269 -11.76 -13.82 1.76
N GLN A 270 -13.02 -14.29 1.74
CA GLN A 270 -13.90 -14.16 0.58
C GLN A 270 -14.26 -12.71 0.30
N LEU A 271 -14.58 -11.91 1.32
CA LEU A 271 -14.86 -10.48 1.17
C LEU A 271 -13.67 -9.74 0.58
N GLN A 272 -12.48 -10.00 1.09
CA GLN A 272 -11.25 -9.33 0.66
C GLN A 272 -10.85 -9.67 -0.78
N ALA A 273 -11.31 -10.80 -1.32
CA ALA A 273 -11.06 -11.23 -2.70
C ALA A 273 -11.99 -10.56 -3.73
N ILE A 274 -13.09 -9.95 -3.28
CA ILE A 274 -14.04 -9.29 -4.17
C ILE A 274 -13.38 -8.08 -4.84
N THR A 275 -13.59 -7.94 -6.15
CA THR A 275 -13.07 -6.81 -6.94
C THR A 275 -14.12 -5.71 -7.07
N VAL A 276 -13.69 -4.48 -6.89
CA VAL A 276 -14.49 -3.26 -7.02
C VAL A 276 -13.80 -2.33 -8.00
N VAL A 277 -14.56 -1.65 -8.86
CA VAL A 277 -14.01 -0.60 -9.72
C VAL A 277 -13.98 0.71 -8.93
N PRO A 278 -12.79 1.17 -8.51
CA PRO A 278 -12.67 2.40 -7.72
C PRO A 278 -13.05 3.61 -8.58
N ASP A 279 -13.57 4.64 -7.92
CA ASP A 279 -13.74 5.93 -8.55
C ASP A 279 -12.44 6.74 -8.37
N SER A 280 -11.71 6.94 -9.46
CA SER A 280 -10.50 7.75 -9.42
C SER A 280 -10.87 9.22 -9.61
N LYS A 281 -10.48 10.08 -8.67
CA LYS A 281 -10.62 11.53 -8.85
C LYS A 281 -9.81 11.99 -10.05
N ALA A 282 -10.39 12.87 -10.85
CA ALA A 282 -9.66 13.55 -11.91
C ALA A 282 -8.57 14.42 -11.26
N ARG A 283 -7.30 14.10 -11.51
CA ARG A 283 -6.16 14.77 -10.88
C ARG A 283 -5.01 14.96 -11.85
N VAL A 284 -4.38 16.13 -11.81
CA VAL A 284 -3.14 16.44 -12.49
C VAL A 284 -2.08 16.76 -11.44
N VAL A 285 -0.98 16.04 -11.46
CA VAL A 285 0.18 16.27 -10.58
C VAL A 285 1.33 16.77 -11.43
N MET A 286 1.89 17.89 -11.06
CA MET A 286 3.03 18.52 -11.75
C MET A 286 4.19 18.67 -10.79
N ASN A 287 5.39 18.38 -11.28
CA ASN A 287 6.63 18.67 -10.55
C ASN A 287 7.39 19.78 -11.28
N GLU A 288 7.50 20.94 -10.63
CA GLU A 288 8.12 22.12 -11.23
C GLU A 288 9.63 21.94 -11.46
N ARG A 289 10.30 21.22 -10.58
CA ARG A 289 11.75 21.01 -10.67
C ARG A 289 12.15 20.04 -11.78
N THR A 290 11.35 19.01 -12.03
CA THR A 290 11.66 17.98 -13.03
C THR A 290 10.88 18.16 -14.34
N GLY A 291 9.89 19.03 -14.38
CA GLY A 291 8.99 19.22 -15.52
C GLY A 291 8.05 18.04 -15.77
N THR A 292 7.89 17.13 -14.79
CA THR A 292 7.05 15.95 -14.96
C THR A 292 5.58 16.29 -14.74
N ILE A 293 4.71 15.89 -15.69
CA ILE A 293 3.26 16.03 -15.60
C ILE A 293 2.62 14.64 -15.63
N VAL A 294 1.80 14.35 -14.63
CA VAL A 294 1.02 13.10 -14.55
C VAL A 294 -0.45 13.45 -14.43
N ALA A 295 -1.25 12.97 -15.36
CA ALA A 295 -2.70 13.19 -15.37
C ALA A 295 -3.43 11.85 -15.33
N THR A 296 -4.56 11.78 -14.61
CA THR A 296 -5.46 10.61 -14.65
C THR A 296 -6.30 10.67 -15.92
N SER A 297 -6.72 9.51 -16.43
CA SER A 297 -7.51 9.38 -17.68
C SER A 297 -8.88 10.09 -17.64
N ARG A 298 -9.37 10.47 -16.47
CA ARG A 298 -10.66 11.16 -16.30
C ARG A 298 -10.56 12.67 -16.35
N VAL A 299 -9.37 13.22 -16.49
CA VAL A 299 -9.18 14.66 -16.58
C VAL A 299 -9.61 15.15 -17.97
N LYS A 300 -10.58 16.05 -17.98
CA LYS A 300 -11.11 16.65 -19.20
C LYS A 300 -10.90 18.14 -19.19
N VAL A 301 -10.72 18.74 -20.37
CA VAL A 301 -10.62 20.16 -20.59
C VAL A 301 -11.88 20.65 -21.30
N LEU A 302 -12.55 21.63 -20.69
CA LEU A 302 -13.73 22.27 -21.29
C LEU A 302 -13.31 23.23 -22.40
N SER A 303 -14.31 23.66 -23.21
CA SER A 303 -14.09 24.65 -24.27
C SER A 303 -13.53 25.94 -23.71
N CYS A 304 -12.36 26.32 -24.20
CA CYS A 304 -11.63 27.53 -23.78
C CYS A 304 -10.63 27.96 -24.86
N ALA A 305 -10.16 29.17 -24.76
CA ALA A 305 -9.07 29.69 -25.58
C ALA A 305 -8.00 30.31 -24.66
N ILE A 306 -6.76 29.90 -24.86
CA ILE A 306 -5.59 30.41 -24.13
C ILE A 306 -4.53 30.82 -25.11
N ALA A 307 -3.93 31.98 -24.84
CA ALA A 307 -2.74 32.46 -25.53
C ALA A 307 -1.61 32.61 -24.52
N HIS A 308 -0.47 31.97 -24.77
CA HIS A 308 0.73 32.06 -23.94
C HIS A 308 1.97 32.18 -24.83
N GLY A 309 2.61 33.35 -24.83
CA GLY A 309 3.73 33.62 -25.73
C GLY A 309 3.31 33.54 -27.21
N ASN A 310 3.92 32.60 -27.94
CA ASN A 310 3.60 32.31 -29.34
C ASN A 310 2.61 31.15 -29.51
N ILE A 311 2.20 30.50 -28.43
CA ILE A 311 1.30 29.34 -28.44
C ILE A 311 -0.14 29.82 -28.25
N TYR A 312 -1.03 29.41 -29.14
CA TYR A 312 -2.46 29.65 -29.06
C TYR A 312 -3.19 28.29 -28.96
N LEU A 313 -3.90 28.07 -27.86
CA LEU A 313 -4.72 26.88 -27.62
C LEU A 313 -6.20 27.27 -27.63
N ALA A 314 -6.98 26.71 -28.54
CA ALA A 314 -8.44 26.86 -28.57
C ALA A 314 -9.09 25.47 -28.54
N VAL A 315 -9.94 25.22 -27.55
CA VAL A 315 -10.80 24.04 -27.43
C VAL A 315 -12.22 24.47 -27.75
N ASN A 316 -12.74 24.07 -28.91
CA ASN A 316 -14.07 24.47 -29.38
C ASN A 316 -15.00 23.26 -29.54
N LYS A 317 -16.29 23.48 -29.36
CA LYS A 317 -17.33 22.51 -29.69
C LYS A 317 -17.73 22.72 -31.15
N SER A 318 -17.49 21.71 -31.99
CA SER A 318 -17.98 21.72 -33.37
C SER A 318 -19.03 20.63 -33.52
N PRO A 319 -20.27 20.98 -33.89
CA PRO A 319 -21.31 19.98 -34.21
C PRO A 319 -20.94 19.29 -35.53
N GLU A 320 -20.78 17.97 -35.50
CA GLU A 320 -20.67 17.18 -36.74
C GLU A 320 -22.06 16.74 -37.16
N VAL A 321 -22.45 17.10 -38.37
CA VAL A 321 -23.72 16.71 -38.95
C VAL A 321 -23.52 15.39 -39.71
N ALA A 322 -23.94 14.28 -39.13
CA ALA A 322 -24.00 13.01 -39.84
C ALA A 322 -25.19 13.05 -40.77
N GLN A 323 -24.95 13.37 -42.03
CA GLN A 323 -25.97 13.25 -43.09
C GLN A 323 -25.97 11.83 -43.69
N PRO A 324 -27.14 11.19 -43.84
CA PRO A 324 -27.23 9.97 -44.62
C PRO A 324 -26.76 10.23 -46.06
N GLY A 325 -26.07 9.27 -46.66
CA GLY A 325 -25.65 9.38 -48.04
C GLY A 325 -26.86 9.58 -49.01
N PRO A 326 -26.64 10.19 -50.16
CA PRO A 326 -27.73 10.57 -51.11
C PRO A 326 -28.55 9.38 -51.65
N LEU A 327 -28.21 8.13 -51.30
CA LEU A 327 -28.93 6.91 -51.71
C LEU A 327 -29.55 6.15 -50.51
N ALA A 328 -29.63 6.75 -49.32
CA ALA A 328 -30.27 6.12 -48.15
C ALA A 328 -31.78 6.37 -48.19
N GLU A 329 -32.58 5.33 -48.38
CA GLU A 329 -34.06 5.39 -48.45
C GLU A 329 -34.74 5.78 -47.13
N THR A 330 -34.05 5.61 -46.00
CA THR A 330 -34.54 6.00 -44.67
C THR A 330 -33.37 6.45 -43.81
N GLY A 331 -33.21 7.74 -43.64
CA GLY A 331 -32.20 8.31 -42.76
C GLY A 331 -32.63 9.64 -42.16
N THR A 332 -32.57 9.80 -40.88
CA THR A 332 -32.74 11.09 -40.19
C THR A 332 -31.40 11.73 -39.95
N THR A 333 -31.28 13.01 -40.30
CA THR A 333 -30.08 13.80 -39.97
C THR A 333 -29.97 13.94 -38.45
N GLN A 334 -28.91 13.41 -37.87
CA GLN A 334 -28.65 13.53 -36.45
C GLN A 334 -27.42 14.42 -36.24
N VAL A 335 -27.58 15.48 -35.46
CA VAL A 335 -26.50 16.37 -35.06
C VAL A 335 -25.85 15.73 -33.85
N VAL A 336 -24.60 15.28 -34.02
CA VAL A 336 -23.76 14.79 -32.91
C VAL A 336 -22.80 15.89 -32.52
N PRO A 337 -22.89 16.40 -31.29
CA PRO A 337 -21.91 17.39 -30.83
C PRO A 337 -20.52 16.74 -30.75
N ARG A 338 -19.55 17.32 -31.42
CA ARG A 338 -18.17 16.90 -31.38
C ARG A 338 -17.31 18.09 -30.92
N ASP A 339 -16.59 17.89 -29.83
CA ASP A 339 -15.70 18.92 -29.30
C ASP A 339 -14.34 18.83 -30.02
N VAL A 340 -13.87 19.93 -30.57
CA VAL A 340 -12.59 19.99 -31.31
C VAL A 340 -11.68 20.98 -30.62
N ALA A 341 -10.49 20.53 -30.23
CA ALA A 341 -9.42 21.40 -29.75
C ALA A 341 -8.48 21.75 -30.90
N ASN A 342 -8.33 23.04 -31.17
CA ASN A 342 -7.39 23.57 -32.15
C ASN A 342 -6.20 24.22 -31.44
N VAL A 343 -5.01 23.76 -31.76
CA VAL A 343 -3.76 24.38 -31.28
C VAL A 343 -3.00 24.92 -32.49
N THR A 344 -2.73 26.22 -32.50
CA THR A 344 -2.06 26.87 -33.60
C THR A 344 -0.82 27.64 -33.10
N GLU A 345 0.31 27.47 -33.76
CA GLU A 345 1.46 28.36 -33.67
C GLU A 345 1.37 29.40 -34.81
N ARG A 346 1.85 30.61 -34.58
CA ARG A 346 1.94 31.61 -35.68
C ARG A 346 2.90 31.07 -36.76
N GLY A 347 2.33 30.39 -37.77
CA GLY A 347 3.05 29.79 -38.91
C GLY A 347 3.08 28.26 -38.97
N GLY A 348 2.44 27.53 -38.04
CA GLY A 348 2.40 26.06 -37.98
C GLY A 348 1.02 25.46 -38.23
N GLY A 349 0.98 24.17 -38.58
CA GLY A 349 -0.24 23.43 -38.95
C GLY A 349 -1.28 23.29 -37.84
N LEU A 350 -2.54 23.23 -38.23
CA LEU A 350 -3.71 23.05 -37.37
C LEU A 350 -3.78 21.60 -36.86
N ASN A 351 -3.62 21.38 -35.55
CA ASN A 351 -3.91 20.08 -34.93
C ASN A 351 -5.37 20.06 -34.45
N VAL A 352 -6.17 19.19 -35.03
CA VAL A 352 -7.61 18.99 -34.70
C VAL A 352 -7.76 17.80 -33.78
N PHE A 353 -8.36 18.00 -32.60
CA PHE A 353 -8.62 16.93 -31.63
C PHE A 353 -10.13 16.62 -31.60
N PRO A 354 -10.52 15.33 -31.63
CA PRO A 354 -11.90 14.93 -31.46
C PRO A 354 -12.28 14.85 -29.98
N GLU A 355 -13.48 15.32 -29.64
CA GLU A 355 -14.13 15.29 -28.32
C GLU A 355 -13.36 15.92 -27.15
N LEU A 356 -14.03 16.30 -26.05
CA LEU A 356 -13.43 16.89 -24.85
C LEU A 356 -12.00 16.35 -24.62
N PRO A 357 -10.95 17.09 -25.01
CA PRO A 357 -9.60 16.52 -25.02
C PRO A 357 -9.18 16.18 -23.60
N THR A 358 -8.55 15.03 -23.48
CA THR A 358 -7.90 14.65 -22.22
C THR A 358 -6.66 15.52 -22.04
N VAL A 359 -6.23 15.74 -20.80
CA VAL A 359 -4.97 16.45 -20.53
C VAL A 359 -3.78 15.79 -21.24
N GLN A 360 -3.84 14.48 -21.47
CA GLN A 360 -2.80 13.78 -22.21
C GLN A 360 -2.72 14.24 -23.66
N GLU A 361 -3.84 14.37 -24.34
CA GLU A 361 -3.89 14.87 -25.72
C GLU A 361 -3.45 16.31 -25.82
N VAL A 362 -3.90 17.17 -24.90
CA VAL A 362 -3.47 18.57 -24.81
C VAL A 362 -1.97 18.65 -24.55
N SER A 363 -1.42 17.84 -23.66
CA SER A 363 0.02 17.81 -23.38
C SER A 363 0.83 17.33 -24.58
N GLN A 364 0.35 16.34 -25.33
CA GLN A 364 1.01 15.87 -26.55
C GLN A 364 1.01 16.95 -27.63
N ALA A 365 -0.11 17.67 -27.79
CA ALA A 365 -0.20 18.76 -28.73
C ALA A 365 0.77 19.91 -28.37
N LEU A 366 0.81 20.31 -27.11
CA LEU A 366 1.74 21.35 -26.64
C LEU A 366 3.20 20.93 -26.81
N ASN A 367 3.52 19.65 -26.55
CA ASN A 367 4.85 19.10 -26.79
C ASN A 367 5.22 19.12 -28.28
N SER A 368 4.27 18.78 -29.18
CA SER A 368 4.53 18.81 -30.62
C SER A 368 4.82 20.24 -31.16
N LEU A 369 4.34 21.25 -30.45
CA LEU A 369 4.58 22.66 -30.72
C LEU A 369 5.86 23.19 -30.03
N GLY A 370 6.61 22.33 -29.35
CA GLY A 370 7.85 22.74 -28.69
C GLY A 370 7.64 23.50 -27.37
N ALA A 371 6.45 23.41 -26.75
CA ALA A 371 6.23 24.04 -25.46
C ALA A 371 7.17 23.47 -24.40
N THR A 372 7.80 24.34 -23.63
CA THR A 372 8.64 23.90 -22.52
C THR A 372 7.78 23.35 -21.37
N PRO A 373 8.33 22.47 -20.49
CA PRO A 373 7.60 22.03 -19.30
C PRO A 373 7.06 23.19 -18.45
N ARG A 374 7.75 24.30 -18.40
CA ARG A 374 7.35 25.50 -17.66
C ARG A 374 6.15 26.20 -18.31
N ASP A 375 6.13 26.29 -19.65
CA ASP A 375 4.99 26.85 -20.38
C ASP A 375 3.74 25.98 -20.20
N MET A 376 3.91 24.66 -20.28
CA MET A 376 2.81 23.72 -20.00
C MET A 376 2.24 23.87 -18.59
N MET A 377 3.09 24.02 -17.58
CA MET A 377 2.61 24.26 -16.20
C MET A 377 1.81 25.56 -16.11
N THR A 378 2.31 26.64 -16.74
CA THR A 378 1.60 27.94 -16.76
C THR A 378 0.26 27.81 -17.45
N ILE A 379 0.19 27.12 -18.60
CA ILE A 379 -1.05 26.86 -19.34
C ILE A 379 -2.05 26.05 -18.49
N PHE A 380 -1.62 24.96 -17.85
CA PHE A 380 -2.51 24.16 -17.00
C PHE A 380 -2.96 24.92 -15.75
N HIS A 381 -2.12 25.77 -15.19
CA HIS A 381 -2.51 26.64 -14.08
C HIS A 381 -3.59 27.64 -14.51
N MET A 382 -3.43 28.25 -15.68
CA MET A 382 -4.44 29.16 -16.24
C MET A 382 -5.72 28.44 -16.63
N LEU A 383 -5.66 27.21 -17.18
CA LEU A 383 -6.81 26.35 -17.43
C LEU A 383 -7.57 26.05 -16.15
N LYS A 384 -6.86 25.82 -15.04
CA LYS A 384 -7.49 25.59 -13.72
C LYS A 384 -8.10 26.87 -13.17
N ALA A 385 -7.42 28.01 -13.27
CA ALA A 385 -7.92 29.31 -12.83
C ALA A 385 -9.16 29.74 -13.63
N ALA A 386 -9.24 29.40 -14.92
CA ALA A 386 -10.40 29.63 -15.78
C ALA A 386 -11.52 28.58 -15.62
N GLU A 387 -11.41 27.64 -14.66
CA GLU A 387 -12.32 26.52 -14.43
C GLU A 387 -12.52 25.61 -15.65
N ALA A 388 -11.69 25.77 -16.67
CA ALA A 388 -11.73 24.93 -17.87
C ALA A 388 -11.15 23.53 -17.61
N LEU A 389 -10.24 23.37 -16.63
CA LEU A 389 -9.68 22.07 -16.22
C LEU A 389 -10.55 21.43 -15.13
N GLN A 390 -11.27 20.37 -15.50
CA GLN A 390 -12.13 19.59 -14.59
C GLN A 390 -11.30 18.58 -13.79
N ALA A 391 -10.35 19.07 -12.97
CA ALA A 391 -9.48 18.23 -12.15
C ALA A 391 -8.90 18.98 -10.95
N GLU A 392 -8.45 18.22 -9.96
CA GLU A 392 -7.59 18.72 -8.89
C GLU A 392 -6.17 18.88 -9.42
N LEU A 393 -5.59 20.08 -9.30
CA LEU A 393 -4.23 20.38 -9.69
C LEU A 393 -3.33 20.37 -8.45
N ILE A 394 -2.28 19.54 -8.47
CA ILE A 394 -1.27 19.44 -7.41
C ILE A 394 0.09 19.79 -8.00
N ILE A 395 0.75 20.79 -7.43
CA ILE A 395 2.11 21.20 -7.79
C ILE A 395 3.05 20.73 -6.66
N LYS A 396 4.15 20.08 -7.02
CA LYS A 396 5.18 19.58 -6.10
C LYS A 396 6.56 20.10 -6.46
#